data_7b660c5ca377b68b9fb6796c351c0784
#
_entry.id   7b660c5ca377b68b9fb6796c351c0784
#
_cell.length_a   1.000
_cell.length_b   1.000
_cell.length_c   1.000
_cell.angle_alpha   90.00
_cell.angle_beta   90.00
_cell.angle_gamma   90.00
#
_symmetry.space_group_name_H-M   'P 1'
#
loop_
_entity.id
_entity.type
_entity.pdbx_description
1 polymer ?
#
loop_
_entity_poly.entity_id
_entity_poly.type
_entity_poly.pdbx_seq_one_letter_code
_entity_poly.pdbx_strand_id
1 'polypeptide(L)'
;LLISIFGEDIKKLKFFNFKVFDFLGTKQIISRSGYSKQDGFEIYFKGFETHFNEIELGEKLWDTIWENGKKFNISPGCPNLIDRIEAGLMSYGNDFTRENNPLECNLEKYCKQEDDHDFIGKEALRKIQSDGIVQRMRGILFDGDPCKPTGVPLPVYSRDNAKIGQIASGIYSPRFKKNIGLSMILKDYWEIGNEV
;
A
#
# COMPACT_ATOMS: atom_id res chain seq x y z
N LEU A 1 -10.93 -6.02 -19.52
CA LEU A 1 -12.00 -5.09 -19.18
C LEU A 1 -11.66 -3.65 -19.63
N LEU A 2 -10.64 -2.99 -19.06
CA LEU A 2 -10.39 -1.57 -19.37
C LEU A 2 -10.08 -1.29 -20.84
N ILE A 3 -9.56 -2.25 -21.57
CA ILE A 3 -9.34 -2.14 -23.02
C ILE A 3 -10.64 -1.89 -23.77
N SER A 4 -11.72 -2.57 -23.39
CA SER A 4 -13.02 -2.38 -24.03
C SER A 4 -13.67 -1.02 -23.77
N ILE A 5 -13.15 -0.28 -22.77
CA ILE A 5 -13.66 1.03 -22.37
C ILE A 5 -12.74 2.15 -22.88
N PHE A 6 -11.44 2.01 -22.70
CA PHE A 6 -10.43 3.05 -22.94
C PHE A 6 -9.50 2.77 -24.12
N GLY A 7 -9.67 1.63 -24.80
CA GLY A 7 -8.87 1.23 -25.96
C GLY A 7 -7.54 0.55 -25.64
N GLU A 8 -6.84 0.12 -26.67
CA GLU A 8 -5.61 -0.70 -26.58
C GLU A 8 -4.44 0.01 -25.90
N ASP A 9 -4.42 1.32 -25.89
CA ASP A 9 -3.32 2.10 -25.30
C ASP A 9 -3.16 1.89 -23.80
N ILE A 10 -4.24 1.48 -23.11
CA ILE A 10 -4.17 1.21 -21.67
C ILE A 10 -3.24 0.04 -21.33
N LYS A 11 -3.06 -0.91 -22.26
CA LYS A 11 -2.09 -2.02 -22.09
C LYS A 11 -0.64 -1.55 -21.99
N LYS A 12 -0.33 -0.42 -22.63
CA LYS A 12 1.02 0.14 -22.70
C LYS A 12 1.39 0.90 -21.42
N LEU A 13 0.42 1.15 -20.54
CA LEU A 13 0.65 1.87 -19.31
C LEU A 13 1.50 1.03 -18.35
N LYS A 14 2.71 1.49 -18.08
CA LYS A 14 3.65 0.82 -17.18
C LYS A 14 3.23 1.05 -15.73
N PHE A 15 3.65 0.17 -14.85
CA PHE A 15 3.40 0.30 -13.41
C PHE A 15 3.98 1.62 -12.88
N PHE A 16 3.22 2.28 -12.00
CA PHE A 16 3.48 3.64 -11.50
C PHE A 16 3.51 4.75 -12.55
N ASN A 17 2.96 4.51 -13.73
CA ASN A 17 2.72 5.55 -14.72
C ASN A 17 1.23 5.85 -14.84
N PHE A 18 0.93 7.03 -15.35
CA PHE A 18 -0.43 7.45 -15.66
C PHE A 18 -0.51 8.06 -17.05
N LYS A 19 -1.70 8.09 -17.61
CA LYS A 19 -2.01 8.73 -18.88
C LYS A 19 -3.44 9.26 -18.85
N VAL A 20 -3.70 10.27 -19.66
CA VAL A 20 -5.06 10.79 -19.87
C VAL A 20 -5.76 9.96 -20.94
N PHE A 21 -6.97 9.52 -20.62
CA PHE A 21 -7.88 8.79 -21.51
C PHE A 21 -9.19 9.54 -21.68
N ASP A 22 -9.86 9.32 -22.80
CA ASP A 22 -11.20 9.87 -23.02
C ASP A 22 -12.27 8.92 -22.45
N PHE A 23 -13.25 9.50 -21.79
CA PHE A 23 -14.46 8.81 -21.40
C PHE A 23 -15.67 9.73 -21.65
N LEU A 24 -16.50 9.38 -22.64
CA LEU A 24 -17.68 10.16 -23.02
C LEU A 24 -17.38 11.65 -23.30
N GLY A 25 -16.26 11.92 -23.99
CA GLY A 25 -15.84 13.29 -24.31
C GLY A 25 -15.14 14.03 -23.17
N THR A 26 -14.89 13.36 -22.04
CA THR A 26 -14.20 13.92 -20.89
C THR A 26 -12.81 13.31 -20.71
N LYS A 27 -11.87 14.09 -20.20
CA LYS A 27 -10.49 13.66 -19.98
C LYS A 27 -10.33 13.11 -18.56
N GLN A 28 -10.03 11.82 -18.45
CA GLN A 28 -9.81 11.13 -17.17
C GLN A 28 -8.35 10.70 -17.04
N ILE A 29 -7.79 10.83 -15.86
CA ILE A 29 -6.44 10.31 -15.57
C ILE A 29 -6.59 8.87 -15.11
N ILE A 30 -5.89 7.96 -15.78
CA ILE A 30 -5.82 6.57 -15.34
C ILE A 30 -4.36 6.23 -15.04
N SER A 31 -4.10 5.75 -13.85
CA SER A 31 -2.79 5.24 -13.45
C SER A 31 -2.81 3.72 -13.34
N ARG A 32 -1.67 3.10 -13.60
CA ARG A 32 -1.44 1.70 -13.29
C ARG A 32 -0.80 1.60 -11.92
N SER A 33 -1.63 1.68 -10.92
CA SER A 33 -1.27 1.66 -9.50
C SER A 33 -2.37 1.00 -8.68
N GLY A 34 -2.12 0.77 -7.41
CA GLY A 34 -3.08 0.19 -6.49
C GLY A 34 -2.43 -0.14 -5.14
N TYR A 35 -3.26 -0.36 -4.13
CA TYR A 35 -2.83 -0.58 -2.75
C TYR A 35 -2.94 -2.05 -2.30
N SER A 36 -2.76 -2.97 -3.22
CA SER A 36 -2.79 -4.42 -2.97
C SER A 36 -1.58 -5.17 -3.55
N LYS A 37 -0.71 -4.44 -4.28
CA LYS A 37 0.42 -5.00 -5.06
C LYS A 37 -0.03 -6.04 -6.11
N GLN A 38 -1.29 -6.01 -6.48
CA GLN A 38 -1.84 -6.78 -7.59
C GLN A 38 -1.90 -5.88 -8.84
N ASP A 39 -1.98 -6.49 -10.00
CA ASP A 39 -2.19 -5.73 -11.23
C ASP A 39 -3.56 -5.04 -11.19
N GLY A 40 -3.54 -3.73 -11.25
CA GLY A 40 -4.74 -2.91 -11.15
C GLY A 40 -4.55 -1.53 -11.75
N PHE A 41 -5.63 -0.77 -11.76
CA PHE A 41 -5.65 0.60 -12.24
C PHE A 41 -6.47 1.45 -11.28
N GLU A 42 -6.08 2.70 -11.13
CA GLU A 42 -6.83 3.72 -10.43
C GLU A 42 -7.30 4.75 -11.44
N ILE A 43 -8.60 5.04 -11.42
CA ILE A 43 -9.22 6.04 -12.30
C ILE A 43 -9.48 7.29 -11.47
N TYR A 44 -8.74 8.35 -11.74
CA TYR A 44 -8.94 9.66 -11.12
C TYR A 44 -9.97 10.41 -11.92
N PHE A 45 -11.15 10.43 -11.37
CA PHE A 45 -12.31 10.92 -12.06
C PHE A 45 -12.43 12.44 -11.94
N LYS A 46 -12.52 13.13 -13.08
CA LYS A 46 -12.68 14.58 -13.15
C LYS A 46 -14.03 14.91 -13.81
N GLY A 47 -14.95 15.45 -13.04
CA GLY A 47 -16.30 15.77 -13.48
C GLY A 47 -16.54 17.23 -13.92
N PHE A 48 -15.64 18.14 -13.56
CA PHE A 48 -15.84 19.60 -13.60
C PHE A 48 -15.99 20.25 -14.98
N GLU A 49 -15.66 19.59 -16.07
CA GLU A 49 -15.54 20.22 -17.40
C GLU A 49 -16.62 19.75 -18.38
N THR A 50 -17.71 19.15 -17.91
CA THR A 50 -18.69 18.53 -18.79
C THR A 50 -20.11 19.02 -18.55
N HIS A 51 -20.98 18.79 -19.53
CA HIS A 51 -22.44 19.01 -19.43
C HIS A 51 -23.13 18.02 -18.49
N PHE A 52 -22.42 17.01 -18.02
CA PHE A 52 -22.89 16.08 -17.00
C PHE A 52 -22.52 16.61 -15.62
N ASN A 53 -23.39 16.47 -14.65
CA ASN A 53 -22.98 16.66 -13.27
C ASN A 53 -22.01 15.51 -12.88
N GLU A 54 -21.18 15.75 -11.89
CA GLU A 54 -20.14 14.79 -11.47
C GLU A 54 -20.71 13.41 -11.09
N ILE A 55 -21.88 13.42 -10.46
CA ILE A 55 -22.57 12.20 -10.02
C ILE A 55 -22.98 11.36 -11.22
N GLU A 56 -23.66 11.95 -12.21
CA GLU A 56 -24.12 11.23 -13.41
C GLU A 56 -22.98 10.62 -14.21
N LEU A 57 -21.86 11.33 -14.34
CA LEU A 57 -20.71 10.82 -15.08
C LEU A 57 -20.01 9.68 -14.32
N GLY A 58 -19.95 9.77 -12.99
CA GLY A 58 -19.44 8.70 -12.12
C GLY A 58 -20.30 7.45 -12.20
N GLU A 59 -21.62 7.59 -12.15
CA GLU A 59 -22.56 6.49 -12.33
C GLU A 59 -22.42 5.83 -13.70
N LYS A 60 -22.32 6.62 -14.76
CA LYS A 60 -22.07 6.08 -16.12
C LYS A 60 -20.77 5.32 -16.23
N LEU A 61 -19.69 5.79 -15.57
CA LEU A 61 -18.43 5.06 -15.55
C LEU A 61 -18.58 3.74 -14.80
N TRP A 62 -19.23 3.76 -13.63
CA TRP A 62 -19.52 2.56 -12.86
C TRP A 62 -20.32 1.55 -13.67
N ASP A 63 -21.42 1.97 -14.25
CA ASP A 63 -22.28 1.11 -15.07
C ASP A 63 -21.54 0.55 -16.29
N THR A 64 -20.73 1.39 -16.95
CA THR A 64 -19.89 0.96 -18.08
C THR A 64 -18.89 -0.12 -17.66
N ILE A 65 -18.22 0.07 -16.51
CA ILE A 65 -17.26 -0.92 -15.96
C ILE A 65 -18.02 -2.20 -15.61
N TRP A 66 -19.17 -2.07 -14.96
CA TRP A 66 -19.99 -3.20 -14.53
C TRP A 66 -20.48 -4.03 -15.71
N GLU A 67 -21.11 -3.40 -16.70
CA GLU A 67 -21.63 -4.07 -17.88
C GLU A 67 -20.55 -4.76 -18.70
N ASN A 68 -19.43 -4.07 -18.96
CA ASN A 68 -18.29 -4.67 -19.66
C ASN A 68 -17.56 -5.74 -18.83
N GLY A 69 -17.71 -5.68 -17.53
CA GLY A 69 -17.05 -6.57 -16.58
C GLY A 69 -17.76 -7.90 -16.37
N LYS A 70 -19.05 -8.00 -16.64
CA LYS A 70 -19.86 -9.23 -16.46
C LYS A 70 -19.20 -10.47 -17.06
N LYS A 71 -18.66 -10.38 -18.27
CA LYS A 71 -17.96 -11.48 -18.95
C LYS A 71 -16.63 -11.88 -18.29
N PHE A 72 -16.11 -11.06 -17.38
CA PHE A 72 -14.90 -11.32 -16.59
C PHE A 72 -15.22 -11.69 -15.15
N ASN A 73 -16.49 -11.85 -14.82
CA ASN A 73 -16.99 -12.20 -13.49
C ASN A 73 -16.46 -11.22 -12.41
N ILE A 74 -16.49 -9.91 -12.69
CA ILE A 74 -16.12 -8.89 -11.72
C ILE A 74 -17.14 -8.83 -10.59
N SER A 75 -16.69 -8.41 -9.42
CA SER A 75 -17.53 -8.10 -8.27
C SER A 75 -17.07 -6.81 -7.60
N PRO A 76 -17.99 -6.06 -6.96
CA PRO A 76 -17.59 -4.95 -6.12
C PRO A 76 -16.70 -5.46 -4.98
N GLY A 77 -15.70 -4.70 -4.64
CA GLY A 77 -14.83 -4.98 -3.50
C GLY A 77 -14.61 -3.72 -2.68
N CYS A 78 -13.95 -3.87 -1.56
CA CYS A 78 -13.44 -2.75 -0.79
C CYS A 78 -11.95 -2.93 -0.56
N PRO A 79 -11.20 -1.85 -0.25
CA PRO A 79 -9.82 -1.96 0.17
C PRO A 79 -9.68 -2.98 1.29
N ASN A 80 -8.86 -3.99 1.08
CA ASN A 80 -8.75 -5.13 1.98
C ASN A 80 -7.45 -5.01 2.79
N LEU A 81 -7.59 -5.03 4.10
CA LEU A 81 -6.46 -5.01 5.03
C LEU A 81 -5.51 -6.20 4.79
N ILE A 82 -6.06 -7.37 4.45
CA ILE A 82 -5.30 -8.59 4.19
C ILE A 82 -4.32 -8.37 3.03
N ASP A 83 -4.82 -7.90 1.88
CA ASP A 83 -4.02 -7.74 0.67
C ASP A 83 -2.82 -6.80 0.88
N ARG A 84 -3.03 -5.67 1.57
CA ARG A 84 -1.96 -4.73 1.82
C ARG A 84 -0.90 -5.27 2.78
N ILE A 85 -1.30 -5.98 3.85
CA ILE A 85 -0.37 -6.57 4.81
C ILE A 85 0.41 -7.72 4.16
N GLU A 86 -0.26 -8.60 3.41
CA GLU A 86 0.39 -9.64 2.62
C GLU A 86 1.42 -9.07 1.64
N ALA A 87 1.14 -7.90 1.08
CA ALA A 87 2.02 -7.19 0.16
C ALA A 87 3.11 -6.36 0.85
N GLY A 88 3.07 -6.24 2.18
CA GLY A 88 3.97 -5.39 2.95
C GLY A 88 3.75 -3.89 2.72
N LEU A 89 2.53 -3.48 2.35
CA LEU A 89 2.18 -2.09 2.11
C LEU A 89 1.74 -1.42 3.42
N MET A 90 2.54 -0.47 3.86
CA MET A 90 2.32 0.28 5.10
C MET A 90 1.25 1.34 4.93
N SER A 91 0.54 1.64 6.01
CA SER A 91 -0.44 2.72 6.10
C SER A 91 0.06 3.80 7.06
N TYR A 92 0.16 5.04 6.58
CA TYR A 92 0.48 6.17 7.43
C TYR A 92 -0.61 6.39 8.48
N GLY A 93 -0.19 6.66 9.70
CA GLY A 93 -1.08 6.79 10.85
C GLY A 93 -1.36 5.48 11.59
N ASN A 94 -1.24 4.33 10.90
CA ASN A 94 -1.36 3.01 11.51
C ASN A 94 0.01 2.36 11.74
N ASP A 95 0.75 2.09 10.66
CA ASP A 95 2.00 1.33 10.75
C ASP A 95 3.20 2.22 11.06
N PHE A 96 3.16 3.46 10.65
CA PHE A 96 4.17 4.47 10.90
C PHE A 96 3.57 5.88 10.96
N THR A 97 4.29 6.79 11.61
CA THR A 97 3.89 8.19 11.80
C THR A 97 5.06 9.13 11.48
N ARG A 98 4.92 10.41 11.82
CA ARG A 98 6.01 11.40 11.72
C ARG A 98 7.19 11.11 12.67
N GLU A 99 7.02 10.24 13.65
CA GLU A 99 8.06 9.82 14.58
C GLU A 99 9.03 8.81 13.94
N ASN A 100 8.63 8.21 12.81
CA ASN A 100 9.44 7.25 12.09
C ASN A 100 10.13 7.91 10.90
N ASN A 101 11.36 7.49 10.65
CA ASN A 101 12.09 7.90 9.47
C ASN A 101 11.99 6.87 8.34
N PRO A 102 12.25 7.25 7.08
CA PRO A 102 12.16 6.33 5.94
C PRO A 102 13.05 5.10 6.04
N LEU A 103 14.19 5.18 6.72
CA LEU A 103 15.14 4.05 6.87
C LEU A 103 14.56 2.97 7.78
N GLU A 104 13.86 3.36 8.85
CA GLU A 104 13.12 2.43 9.70
C GLU A 104 11.98 1.73 8.94
N CYS A 105 11.41 2.42 7.95
CA CYS A 105 10.28 1.94 7.14
C CYS A 105 10.67 1.14 5.89
N ASN A 106 11.95 0.80 5.68
CA ASN A 106 12.48 0.15 4.47
C ASN A 106 12.20 0.94 3.18
N LEU A 107 12.22 2.26 3.26
CA LEU A 107 11.96 3.17 2.14
C LEU A 107 13.25 3.82 1.59
N GLU A 108 14.43 3.28 1.94
CA GLU A 108 15.75 3.79 1.53
C GLU A 108 15.86 4.02 0.03
N LYS A 109 15.27 3.11 -0.77
CA LYS A 109 15.30 3.19 -2.23
C LYS A 109 14.62 4.42 -2.82
N TYR A 110 13.75 5.07 -2.04
CA TYR A 110 13.06 6.29 -2.43
C TYR A 110 13.73 7.56 -1.92
N CYS A 111 14.72 7.41 -1.03
CA CYS A 111 15.44 8.49 -0.38
C CYS A 111 16.92 8.42 -0.74
N LYS A 112 17.24 8.46 -2.03
CA LYS A 112 18.61 8.35 -2.52
C LYS A 112 19.46 9.54 -2.04
N GLN A 113 20.27 9.32 -1.04
CA GLN A 113 21.13 10.34 -0.43
C GLN A 113 22.40 10.56 -1.23
N GLU A 114 22.77 9.61 -2.06
CA GLU A 114 23.98 9.61 -2.90
C GLU A 114 23.83 10.45 -4.16
N ASP A 115 22.57 10.70 -4.61
CA ASP A 115 22.30 11.53 -5.77
C ASP A 115 22.63 13.00 -5.47
N ASP A 116 23.06 13.75 -6.48
CA ASP A 116 23.30 15.21 -6.38
C ASP A 116 22.03 16.03 -6.11
N HIS A 117 20.89 15.37 -6.17
CA HIS A 117 19.59 15.99 -5.89
C HIS A 117 19.51 16.43 -4.44
N ASP A 118 19.24 17.71 -4.22
CA ASP A 118 18.96 18.23 -2.89
C ASP A 118 17.47 18.12 -2.56
N PHE A 119 17.14 17.77 -1.32
CA PHE A 119 15.78 17.67 -0.82
C PHE A 119 15.71 17.93 0.68
N ILE A 120 14.56 18.38 1.15
CA ILE A 120 14.32 18.66 2.57
C ILE A 120 14.51 17.37 3.38
N GLY A 121 15.39 17.43 4.37
CA GLY A 121 15.70 16.28 5.25
C GLY A 121 16.87 15.40 4.81
N LYS A 122 17.54 15.68 3.67
CA LYS A 122 18.68 14.89 3.19
C LYS A 122 19.80 14.76 4.23
N GLU A 123 20.20 15.88 4.84
CA GLU A 123 21.25 15.88 5.88
C GLU A 123 20.82 15.12 7.14
N ALA A 124 19.55 15.25 7.54
CA ALA A 124 19.01 14.49 8.67
C ALA A 124 19.05 12.98 8.40
N LEU A 125 18.69 12.54 7.19
CA LEU A 125 18.75 11.14 6.79
C LEU A 125 20.19 10.61 6.72
N ARG A 126 21.15 11.42 6.23
CA ARG A 126 22.57 11.07 6.25
C ARG A 126 23.07 10.85 7.67
N LYS A 127 22.69 11.74 8.57
CA LYS A 127 23.04 11.60 9.99
C LYS A 127 22.45 10.32 10.58
N ILE A 128 21.15 10.06 10.36
CA ILE A 128 20.51 8.83 10.85
C ILE A 128 21.18 7.58 10.28
N GLN A 129 21.57 7.61 8.99
CA GLN A 129 22.28 6.49 8.36
C GLN A 129 23.65 6.26 9.00
N SER A 130 24.38 7.34 9.31
CA SER A 130 25.69 7.26 9.99
C SER A 130 25.55 6.76 11.43
N ASP A 131 24.58 7.26 12.18
CA ASP A 131 24.32 6.87 13.57
C ASP A 131 23.73 5.45 13.67
N GLY A 132 23.08 4.99 12.60
CA GLY A 132 22.32 3.76 12.54
C GLY A 132 20.90 3.89 13.08
N ILE A 133 19.99 3.09 12.54
CA ILE A 133 18.59 2.99 13.03
C ILE A 133 18.52 1.99 14.19
N VAL A 134 17.60 2.21 15.11
CA VAL A 134 17.41 1.37 16.31
C VAL A 134 16.24 0.40 16.21
N GLN A 135 15.38 0.60 15.21
CA GLN A 135 14.21 -0.23 14.94
C GLN A 135 13.94 -0.28 13.43
N ARG A 136 13.20 -1.29 12.98
CA ARG A 136 12.88 -1.45 11.57
C ARG A 136 11.51 -2.12 11.40
N MET A 137 10.78 -1.69 10.37
CA MET A 137 9.53 -2.30 9.95
C MET A 137 9.77 -3.72 9.44
N ARG A 138 9.00 -4.68 9.96
CA ARG A 138 9.02 -6.09 9.58
C ARG A 138 7.63 -6.63 9.39
N GLY A 139 7.48 -7.51 8.38
CA GLY A 139 6.35 -8.41 8.32
C GLY A 139 6.58 -9.54 9.34
N ILE A 140 5.58 -9.84 10.12
CA ILE A 140 5.64 -10.93 11.10
C ILE A 140 4.51 -11.93 10.89
N LEU A 141 4.80 -13.17 11.23
CA LEU A 141 3.83 -14.25 11.37
C LEU A 141 3.67 -14.55 12.85
N PHE A 142 2.47 -14.76 13.31
CA PHE A 142 2.23 -15.12 14.71
C PHE A 142 1.11 -16.16 14.83
N ASP A 143 1.23 -17.00 15.83
CA ASP A 143 0.30 -18.09 16.10
C ASP A 143 -0.93 -17.60 16.88
N GLY A 144 -1.84 -18.52 17.16
CA GLY A 144 -3.11 -18.30 17.84
C GLY A 144 -4.31 -18.43 16.91
N ASP A 145 -5.48 -18.22 17.45
CA ASP A 145 -6.73 -18.22 16.71
C ASP A 145 -6.72 -17.16 15.60
N PRO A 146 -7.46 -17.37 14.48
CA PRO A 146 -7.58 -16.37 13.43
C PRO A 146 -7.97 -15.01 13.97
N CYS A 147 -7.04 -14.05 13.92
CA CYS A 147 -7.28 -12.72 14.47
C CYS A 147 -8.11 -11.85 13.50
N LYS A 148 -8.99 -11.06 14.07
CA LYS A 148 -9.66 -9.95 13.37
C LYS A 148 -8.67 -8.80 13.16
N PRO A 149 -8.98 -7.83 12.26
CA PRO A 149 -8.17 -6.62 12.15
C PRO A 149 -7.87 -6.03 13.53
N THR A 150 -6.58 -5.81 13.82
CA THR A 150 -6.19 -5.20 15.09
C THR A 150 -6.56 -3.72 15.09
N GLY A 151 -7.40 -3.31 16.05
CA GLY A 151 -7.77 -1.90 16.26
C GLY A 151 -6.81 -1.17 17.19
N VAL A 152 -5.98 -1.92 17.92
CA VAL A 152 -4.97 -1.43 18.86
C VAL A 152 -3.68 -2.20 18.61
N PRO A 153 -2.50 -1.54 18.60
CA PRO A 153 -1.23 -2.21 18.44
C PRO A 153 -1.01 -3.31 19.49
N LEU A 154 -0.56 -4.48 19.04
CA LEU A 154 -0.24 -5.61 19.91
C LEU A 154 1.27 -5.59 20.23
N PRO A 155 1.66 -5.69 21.52
CA PRO A 155 3.07 -5.71 21.88
C PRO A 155 3.74 -7.01 21.42
N VAL A 156 5.01 -6.90 21.02
CA VAL A 156 5.89 -8.04 20.73
C VAL A 156 6.94 -8.12 21.83
N TYR A 157 7.16 -9.31 22.35
CA TYR A 157 8.11 -9.55 23.44
C TYR A 157 9.18 -10.55 23.00
N SER A 158 10.39 -10.40 23.49
CA SER A 158 11.44 -11.40 23.40
C SER A 158 11.13 -12.61 24.31
N ARG A 159 11.91 -13.67 24.13
CA ARG A 159 11.82 -14.85 25.01
C ARG A 159 12.09 -14.53 26.49
N ASP A 160 12.86 -13.49 26.74
CA ASP A 160 13.15 -12.99 28.10
C ASP A 160 12.10 -11.98 28.61
N ASN A 161 10.96 -11.91 27.92
CA ASN A 161 9.83 -11.05 28.26
C ASN A 161 10.15 -9.52 28.21
N ALA A 162 11.16 -9.11 27.45
CA ALA A 162 11.38 -7.71 27.16
C ALA A 162 10.54 -7.26 25.93
N LYS A 163 9.89 -6.10 26.03
CA LYS A 163 9.16 -5.53 24.88
C LYS A 163 10.15 -5.11 23.80
N ILE A 164 10.06 -5.72 22.63
CA ILE A 164 10.97 -5.52 21.50
C ILE A 164 10.32 -4.88 20.28
N GLY A 165 9.01 -4.66 20.34
CA GLY A 165 8.28 -4.05 19.24
C GLY A 165 6.78 -4.03 19.45
N GLN A 166 6.06 -3.72 18.38
CA GLN A 166 4.61 -3.80 18.37
C GLN A 166 4.07 -4.04 16.96
N ILE A 167 3.06 -4.89 16.86
CA ILE A 167 2.29 -5.10 15.64
C ILE A 167 1.31 -3.94 15.52
N ALA A 168 1.52 -3.08 14.55
CA ALA A 168 0.65 -1.94 14.30
C ALA A 168 -0.60 -2.34 13.50
N SER A 169 -0.42 -3.25 12.55
CA SER A 169 -1.52 -3.83 11.78
C SER A 169 -1.39 -5.33 11.74
N GLY A 170 -2.42 -6.04 12.19
CA GLY A 170 -2.45 -7.50 12.19
C GLY A 170 -3.80 -8.04 11.74
N ILE A 171 -3.79 -9.20 11.08
CA ILE A 171 -4.98 -9.90 10.60
C ILE A 171 -4.65 -11.36 10.26
N TYR A 172 -5.64 -12.23 10.27
CA TYR A 172 -5.49 -13.57 9.71
C TYR A 172 -5.47 -13.54 8.18
N SER A 173 -4.47 -14.17 7.58
CA SER A 173 -4.38 -14.37 6.14
C SER A 173 -4.85 -15.78 5.75
N PRO A 174 -5.94 -15.91 4.98
CA PRO A 174 -6.35 -17.21 4.43
C PRO A 174 -5.32 -17.80 3.49
N ARG A 175 -4.55 -16.96 2.78
CA ARG A 175 -3.51 -17.37 1.84
C ARG A 175 -2.32 -18.03 2.54
N PHE A 176 -1.82 -17.40 3.60
CA PHE A 176 -0.72 -17.94 4.40
C PHE A 176 -1.19 -18.93 5.47
N LYS A 177 -2.50 -18.98 5.75
CA LYS A 177 -3.11 -19.75 6.84
C LYS A 177 -2.47 -19.44 8.20
N LYS A 178 -2.13 -18.20 8.42
CA LYS A 178 -1.44 -17.64 9.60
C LYS A 178 -1.98 -16.26 9.91
N ASN A 179 -1.84 -15.84 11.15
CA ASN A 179 -1.93 -14.43 11.48
C ASN A 179 -0.67 -13.73 10.94
N ILE A 180 -0.88 -12.61 10.29
CA ILE A 180 0.17 -11.78 9.69
C ILE A 180 0.08 -10.37 10.24
N GLY A 181 1.19 -9.67 10.28
CA GLY A 181 1.21 -8.28 10.73
C GLY A 181 2.39 -7.49 10.21
N LEU A 182 2.26 -6.17 10.33
CA LEU A 182 3.35 -5.22 10.17
C LEU A 182 3.75 -4.71 11.54
N SER A 183 5.04 -4.79 11.85
CA SER A 183 5.57 -4.51 13.18
C SER A 183 6.86 -3.71 13.10
N MET A 184 6.99 -2.69 13.94
CA MET A 184 8.26 -2.04 14.17
C MET A 184 9.02 -2.85 15.22
N ILE A 185 10.22 -3.36 14.87
CA ILE A 185 11.00 -4.28 15.70
C ILE A 185 12.38 -3.67 15.98
N LEU A 186 12.84 -3.80 17.24
CA LEU A 186 14.15 -3.34 17.67
C LEU A 186 15.30 -4.06 16.94
N LYS A 187 16.45 -3.38 16.81
CA LYS A 187 17.60 -3.77 16.02
C LYS A 187 18.08 -5.19 16.27
N ASP A 188 18.18 -5.60 17.51
CA ASP A 188 18.75 -6.90 17.89
C ASP A 188 17.82 -8.08 17.54
N TYR A 189 16.57 -7.79 17.12
CA TYR A 189 15.53 -8.79 16.85
C TYR A 189 14.96 -8.74 15.43
N TRP A 190 15.35 -7.76 14.61
CA TRP A 190 14.72 -7.55 13.31
C TRP A 190 15.21 -8.44 12.16
N GLU A 191 16.15 -9.33 12.39
CA GLU A 191 16.65 -10.23 11.33
C GLU A 191 15.54 -11.18 10.88
N ILE A 192 15.47 -11.40 9.55
CA ILE A 192 14.46 -12.25 8.96
C ILE A 192 14.67 -13.69 9.41
N GLY A 193 13.61 -14.33 9.91
CA GLY A 193 13.64 -15.68 10.42
C GLY A 193 13.88 -15.79 11.93
N ASN A 194 14.07 -14.68 12.61
CA ASN A 194 14.09 -14.68 14.08
C ASN A 194 12.73 -15.07 14.64
N GLU A 195 12.75 -15.92 15.66
CA GLU A 195 11.60 -16.24 16.50
C GLU A 195 11.70 -15.46 17.81
N VAL A 196 10.63 -14.78 18.15
CA VAL A 196 10.49 -13.91 19.33
C VAL A 196 9.27 -14.27 20.16
#